data_74a62ee2664801ffe3565ef313eeacee
#
_entry.id   74a62ee2664801ffe3565ef313eeacee
#
_cell.length_a   1.000
_cell.length_b   1.000
_cell.length_c   1.000
_cell.angle_alpha   90.00
_cell.angle_beta   90.00
_cell.angle_gamma   90.00
#
_symmetry.space_group_name_H-M   'P 1'
#
loop_
_entity.id
_entity.type
_entity.pdbx_description
1 polymer ?
#
loop_
_entity_poly.entity_id
_entity_poly.type
_entity_poly.pdbx_seq_one_letter_code
_entity_poly.pdbx_strand_id
1 'polypeptide(L)'
;MFQELLATKESKTGTVRFIAIDGRGGSGKSTVAKLLAGELGAEIIQADDFASWENPTDWWPLVIERVFQPITNGASELSYPRSKWWPNHHPEPVVDQPVTPIMILEGVTALRKEFRPYISLGIYVDTPTDTCIRRGIGRDLTNNTGMTKKEIIKLWEKWVLEEDVYTHRDNPKAYADIVVDGTRPLQDQLA
;
A
#
# COMPACT_ATOMS: atom_id res chain seq x y z
N MET A 1 -6.43 -19.44 -10.03
CA MET A 1 -7.16 -19.12 -8.78
C MET A 1 -7.31 -17.60 -8.55
N PHE A 2 -6.23 -16.79 -8.51
CA PHE A 2 -6.33 -15.34 -8.27
C PHE A 2 -7.13 -14.58 -9.34
N GLN A 3 -6.84 -14.79 -10.64
CA GLN A 3 -7.54 -14.15 -11.75
C GLN A 3 -9.04 -14.51 -11.79
N GLU A 4 -9.39 -15.74 -11.46
CA GLU A 4 -10.78 -16.20 -11.37
C GLU A 4 -11.50 -15.47 -10.22
N LEU A 5 -10.88 -15.37 -9.05
CA LEU A 5 -11.44 -14.61 -7.93
C LEU A 5 -11.62 -13.13 -8.30
N LEU A 6 -10.63 -12.50 -8.92
CA LEU A 6 -10.72 -11.11 -9.36
C LEU A 6 -11.84 -10.92 -10.40
N ALA A 7 -12.04 -11.88 -11.30
CA ALA A 7 -13.11 -11.84 -12.30
C ALA A 7 -14.51 -11.86 -11.66
N THR A 8 -14.67 -12.45 -10.47
CA THR A 8 -15.95 -12.46 -9.72
C THR A 8 -16.21 -11.15 -8.97
N LYS A 9 -15.22 -10.29 -8.83
CA LYS A 9 -15.33 -9.03 -8.07
C LYS A 9 -15.82 -7.90 -8.97
N GLU A 10 -16.85 -7.22 -8.53
CA GLU A 10 -17.38 -6.04 -9.22
C GLU A 10 -16.48 -4.83 -9.01
N SER A 11 -16.45 -3.95 -10.01
CA SER A 11 -15.88 -2.62 -9.84
C SER A 11 -16.76 -1.79 -8.90
N LYS A 12 -16.13 -1.07 -7.99
CA LYS A 12 -16.78 -0.09 -7.11
C LYS A 12 -16.51 1.36 -7.50
N THR A 13 -15.73 1.55 -8.57
CA THR A 13 -15.30 2.86 -9.07
C THR A 13 -15.54 2.97 -10.60
N GLY A 14 -16.78 2.68 -11.04
CA GLY A 14 -17.12 2.69 -12.46
C GLY A 14 -16.56 1.48 -13.21
N THR A 15 -15.59 1.67 -14.10
CA THR A 15 -14.98 0.58 -14.91
C THR A 15 -13.69 0.02 -14.33
N VAL A 16 -13.11 0.68 -13.30
CA VAL A 16 -11.84 0.30 -12.70
C VAL A 16 -12.04 -0.60 -11.48
N ARG A 17 -11.29 -1.68 -11.39
CA ARG A 17 -11.22 -2.53 -10.19
C ARG A 17 -9.98 -2.17 -9.37
N PHE A 18 -10.19 -1.82 -8.11
CA PHE A 18 -9.09 -1.60 -7.18
C PHE A 18 -8.74 -2.87 -6.39
N ILE A 19 -7.47 -3.24 -6.44
CA ILE A 19 -6.87 -4.24 -5.55
C ILE A 19 -6.13 -3.47 -4.46
N ALA A 20 -6.48 -3.68 -3.20
CA ALA A 20 -5.72 -3.13 -2.08
C ALA A 20 -4.77 -4.19 -1.52
N ILE A 21 -3.50 -3.84 -1.35
CA ILE A 21 -2.48 -4.72 -0.77
C ILE A 21 -1.96 -4.09 0.51
N ASP A 22 -2.37 -4.65 1.64
CA ASP A 22 -2.07 -4.18 2.98
C ASP A 22 -1.17 -5.16 3.75
N GLY A 23 -0.65 -4.70 4.86
CA GLY A 23 0.24 -5.43 5.75
C GLY A 23 1.23 -4.47 6.40
N ARG A 24 1.97 -4.93 7.39
CA ARG A 24 2.95 -4.11 8.11
C ARG A 24 4.09 -3.60 7.21
N GLY A 25 4.74 -2.52 7.62
CA GLY A 25 6.01 -2.10 7.04
C GLY A 25 7.01 -3.26 7.03
N GLY A 26 7.67 -3.53 5.89
CA GLY A 26 8.60 -4.67 5.75
C GLY A 26 7.94 -6.05 5.56
N SER A 27 6.61 -6.15 5.45
CA SER A 27 5.92 -7.44 5.26
C SER A 27 6.13 -8.07 3.89
N GLY A 28 6.49 -7.30 2.85
CA GLY A 28 6.65 -7.79 1.48
C GLY A 28 5.55 -7.34 0.51
N LYS A 29 4.66 -6.44 0.92
CA LYS A 29 3.56 -5.87 0.09
C LYS A 29 4.01 -5.41 -1.29
N SER A 30 5.10 -4.65 -1.35
CA SER A 30 5.61 -4.10 -2.63
C SER A 30 6.08 -5.18 -3.59
N THR A 31 6.52 -6.34 -3.07
CA THR A 31 6.87 -7.51 -3.90
C THR A 31 5.61 -8.13 -4.48
N VAL A 32 4.55 -8.29 -3.65
CA VAL A 32 3.23 -8.77 -4.10
C VAL A 32 2.66 -7.83 -5.16
N ALA A 33 2.68 -6.52 -4.90
CA ALA A 33 2.14 -5.51 -5.82
C ALA A 33 2.83 -5.55 -7.18
N LYS A 34 4.16 -5.62 -7.21
CA LYS A 34 4.93 -5.68 -8.47
C LYS A 34 4.65 -6.95 -9.26
N LEU A 35 4.53 -8.10 -8.59
CA LEU A 35 4.19 -9.37 -9.25
C LEU A 35 2.81 -9.26 -9.92
N LEU A 36 1.79 -8.86 -9.15
CA LEU A 36 0.42 -8.75 -9.65
C LEU A 36 0.27 -7.67 -10.71
N ALA A 37 0.96 -6.54 -10.59
CA ALA A 37 0.96 -5.49 -11.59
C ALA A 37 1.48 -6.01 -12.94
N GLY A 38 2.58 -6.76 -12.93
CA GLY A 38 3.14 -7.38 -14.14
C GLY A 38 2.21 -8.40 -14.78
N GLU A 39 1.51 -9.21 -13.98
CA GLU A 39 0.59 -10.23 -14.49
C GLU A 39 -0.73 -9.66 -15.02
N LEU A 40 -1.20 -8.55 -14.44
CA LEU A 40 -2.51 -7.96 -14.72
C LEU A 40 -2.44 -6.74 -15.66
N GLY A 41 -1.25 -6.24 -15.96
CA GLY A 41 -1.08 -4.95 -16.64
C GLY A 41 -1.64 -3.79 -15.81
N ALA A 42 -1.50 -3.85 -14.48
CA ALA A 42 -2.06 -2.87 -13.56
C ALA A 42 -1.02 -1.81 -13.16
N GLU A 43 -1.48 -0.58 -12.93
CA GLU A 43 -0.67 0.48 -12.34
C GLU A 43 -0.73 0.43 -10.80
N ILE A 44 0.38 0.80 -10.16
CA ILE A 44 0.50 0.78 -8.69
C ILE A 44 0.47 2.21 -8.15
N ILE A 45 -0.42 2.43 -7.18
CA ILE A 45 -0.48 3.64 -6.36
C ILE A 45 0.17 3.30 -5.02
N GLN A 46 1.24 4.03 -4.68
CA GLN A 46 1.92 3.87 -3.40
C GLN A 46 1.19 4.70 -2.34
N ALA A 47 0.67 4.07 -1.31
CA ALA A 47 0.06 4.79 -0.19
C ALA A 47 1.05 5.76 0.48
N ASP A 48 2.32 5.40 0.49
CA ASP A 48 3.41 6.22 1.03
C ASP A 48 3.61 7.55 0.26
N ASP A 49 3.11 7.68 -0.97
CA ASP A 49 3.14 8.93 -1.72
C ASP A 49 2.28 10.03 -1.06
N PHE A 50 1.33 9.69 -0.20
CA PHE A 50 0.42 10.61 0.49
C PHE A 50 0.78 10.84 1.95
N ALA A 51 1.60 9.99 2.53
CA ALA A 51 2.01 10.08 3.92
C ALA A 51 3.18 11.05 4.11
N SER A 52 3.29 11.63 5.30
CA SER A 52 4.42 12.50 5.69
C SER A 52 4.82 12.26 7.14
N TRP A 53 5.93 12.89 7.56
CA TRP A 53 6.38 12.84 8.94
C TRP A 53 5.37 13.41 9.94
N GLU A 54 4.70 14.51 9.55
CA GLU A 54 3.70 15.15 10.38
C GLU A 54 2.38 14.40 10.37
N ASN A 55 2.11 13.63 9.30
CA ASN A 55 0.87 12.87 9.11
C ASN A 55 1.15 11.48 8.55
N PRO A 56 1.61 10.54 9.38
CA PRO A 56 1.97 9.18 8.93
C PRO A 56 0.76 8.27 8.69
N THR A 57 -0.43 8.58 9.24
CA THR A 57 -1.60 7.68 9.18
C THR A 57 -2.89 8.31 8.70
N ASP A 58 -3.07 9.64 8.84
CA ASP A 58 -4.35 10.31 8.54
C ASP A 58 -4.37 11.03 7.19
N TRP A 59 -3.54 10.62 6.26
CA TRP A 59 -3.45 11.12 4.89
C TRP A 59 -4.55 10.57 3.95
N TRP A 60 -5.34 9.65 4.41
CA TRP A 60 -6.36 8.97 3.63
C TRP A 60 -7.36 9.88 2.87
N PRO A 61 -7.75 11.08 3.36
CA PRO A 61 -8.61 11.97 2.58
C PRO A 61 -7.98 12.38 1.24
N LEU A 62 -6.64 12.49 1.20
CA LEU A 62 -5.93 12.83 -0.03
C LEU A 62 -6.04 11.73 -1.09
N VAL A 63 -6.05 10.46 -0.69
CA VAL A 63 -6.23 9.34 -1.63
C VAL A 63 -7.66 9.32 -2.16
N ILE A 64 -8.65 9.59 -1.32
CA ILE A 64 -10.03 9.71 -1.79
C ILE A 64 -10.15 10.84 -2.80
N GLU A 65 -9.64 12.02 -2.47
CA GLU A 65 -9.71 13.23 -3.31
C GLU A 65 -8.92 13.07 -4.63
N ARG A 66 -7.71 12.53 -4.57
CA ARG A 66 -6.75 12.55 -5.70
C ARG A 66 -6.70 11.28 -6.51
N VAL A 67 -7.27 10.18 -6.00
CA VAL A 67 -7.27 8.88 -6.66
C VAL A 67 -8.68 8.37 -6.90
N PHE A 68 -9.41 8.06 -5.82
CA PHE A 68 -10.71 7.38 -5.98
C PHE A 68 -11.77 8.25 -6.65
N GLN A 69 -11.90 9.51 -6.25
CA GLN A 69 -12.89 10.42 -6.84
C GLN A 69 -12.62 10.71 -8.31
N PRO A 70 -11.40 11.08 -8.75
CA PRO A 70 -11.10 11.27 -10.17
C PRO A 70 -11.44 10.02 -11.01
N ILE A 71 -11.00 8.84 -10.56
CA ILE A 71 -11.27 7.58 -11.29
C ILE A 71 -12.77 7.28 -11.34
N THR A 72 -13.50 7.45 -10.24
CA THR A 72 -14.95 7.27 -10.21
C THR A 72 -15.66 8.23 -11.16
N ASN A 73 -15.10 9.43 -11.36
CA ASN A 73 -15.60 10.42 -12.31
C ASN A 73 -15.08 10.23 -13.75
N GLY A 74 -14.39 9.12 -14.05
CA GLY A 74 -13.98 8.74 -15.40
C GLY A 74 -12.63 9.31 -15.85
N ALA A 75 -11.76 9.73 -14.93
CA ALA A 75 -10.40 10.14 -15.28
C ALA A 75 -9.63 8.98 -15.94
N SER A 76 -8.91 9.27 -17.02
CA SER A 76 -8.02 8.34 -17.73
C SER A 76 -6.56 8.44 -17.27
N GLU A 77 -6.22 9.48 -16.52
CA GLU A 77 -4.90 9.74 -15.98
C GLU A 77 -5.02 10.29 -14.56
N LEU A 78 -4.04 9.98 -13.72
CA LEU A 78 -3.86 10.57 -12.40
C LEU A 78 -2.63 11.46 -12.39
N SER A 79 -2.76 12.63 -11.72
CA SER A 79 -1.65 13.53 -11.47
C SER A 79 -1.74 14.05 -10.04
N TYR A 80 -0.74 13.72 -9.22
CA TYR A 80 -0.69 14.16 -7.82
C TYR A 80 0.74 14.34 -7.32
N PRO A 81 0.99 15.31 -6.42
CA PRO A 81 2.31 15.48 -5.80
C PRO A 81 2.56 14.41 -4.75
N ARG A 82 3.78 13.88 -4.72
CA ARG A 82 4.24 13.03 -3.62
C ARG A 82 4.49 13.81 -2.35
N SER A 83 4.18 13.20 -1.23
CA SER A 83 4.56 13.70 0.08
C SER A 83 6.03 13.45 0.39
N LYS A 84 6.61 14.30 1.26
CA LYS A 84 8.01 14.19 1.67
C LYS A 84 8.15 13.32 2.90
N TRP A 85 8.83 12.19 2.77
CA TRP A 85 9.14 11.31 3.89
C TRP A 85 10.49 11.59 4.55
N TRP A 86 11.49 12.11 3.80
CA TRP A 86 12.85 12.25 4.30
C TRP A 86 13.30 13.70 4.27
N PRO A 87 14.03 14.18 5.33
CA PRO A 87 14.43 15.58 5.43
C PRO A 87 15.21 16.10 4.21
N ASN A 88 15.99 15.22 3.57
CA ASN A 88 16.83 15.54 2.41
C ASN A 88 16.14 15.30 1.06
N HIS A 89 14.84 15.01 1.05
CA HIS A 89 14.12 14.83 -0.20
C HIS A 89 13.91 16.20 -0.87
N HIS A 90 14.38 16.32 -2.10
CA HIS A 90 14.11 17.50 -2.94
C HIS A 90 12.62 17.59 -3.28
N PRO A 91 12.12 18.78 -3.75
CA PRO A 91 10.72 18.94 -4.12
C PRO A 91 10.29 17.79 -5.04
N GLU A 92 9.24 17.12 -4.62
CA GLU A 92 8.81 15.86 -5.18
C GLU A 92 8.30 16.00 -6.59
N PRO A 93 8.70 15.09 -7.47
CA PRO A 93 8.06 15.01 -8.76
C PRO A 93 6.58 14.70 -8.58
N VAL A 94 5.76 15.30 -9.40
CA VAL A 94 4.37 14.92 -9.57
C VAL A 94 4.36 13.48 -10.10
N VAL A 95 3.50 12.63 -9.56
CA VAL A 95 3.21 11.33 -10.15
C VAL A 95 2.19 11.56 -11.26
N ASP A 96 2.58 11.27 -12.49
CA ASP A 96 1.70 11.21 -13.64
C ASP A 96 1.63 9.74 -14.09
N GLN A 97 0.44 9.15 -14.04
CA GLN A 97 0.26 7.74 -14.42
C GLN A 97 -1.10 7.50 -15.07
N PRO A 98 -1.20 6.57 -16.05
CA PRO A 98 -2.46 6.21 -16.66
C PRO A 98 -3.36 5.47 -15.68
N VAL A 99 -4.66 5.58 -15.89
CA VAL A 99 -5.67 4.74 -15.23
C VAL A 99 -5.90 3.50 -16.07
N THR A 100 -5.56 2.35 -15.52
CA THR A 100 -5.78 1.05 -16.15
C THR A 100 -7.06 0.39 -15.62
N PRO A 101 -7.64 -0.61 -16.31
CA PRO A 101 -8.84 -1.32 -15.84
C PRO A 101 -8.70 -1.96 -14.46
N ILE A 102 -7.46 -2.23 -14.05
CA ILE A 102 -7.11 -2.71 -12.71
C ILE A 102 -6.05 -1.76 -12.15
N MET A 103 -6.32 -1.19 -10.97
CA MET A 103 -5.37 -0.37 -10.23
C MET A 103 -5.03 -1.05 -8.90
N ILE A 104 -3.80 -0.94 -8.46
CA ILE A 104 -3.34 -1.50 -7.19
C ILE A 104 -3.02 -0.35 -6.23
N LEU A 105 -3.69 -0.31 -5.07
CA LEU A 105 -3.30 0.55 -3.95
C LEU A 105 -2.44 -0.29 -2.99
N GLU A 106 -1.15 0.04 -2.87
CA GLU A 106 -0.19 -0.67 -2.01
C GLU A 106 0.28 0.21 -0.88
N GLY A 107 0.26 -0.32 0.32
CA GLY A 107 0.87 0.33 1.49
C GLY A 107 0.26 -0.10 2.81
N VAL A 108 0.86 0.36 3.90
CA VAL A 108 0.25 0.25 5.22
C VAL A 108 -1.06 1.05 5.21
N THR A 109 -2.11 0.48 5.76
CA THR A 109 -3.48 1.06 5.81
C THR A 109 -4.27 1.04 4.48
N ALA A 110 -3.81 0.30 3.45
CA ALA A 110 -4.55 0.20 2.17
C ALA A 110 -5.94 -0.46 2.31
N LEU A 111 -6.17 -1.28 3.35
CA LEU A 111 -7.46 -1.91 3.67
C LEU A 111 -8.24 -1.19 4.79
N ARG A 112 -7.90 0.08 5.06
CA ARG A 112 -8.61 0.89 6.06
C ARG A 112 -10.09 1.03 5.71
N LYS A 113 -10.91 1.25 6.74
CA LYS A 113 -12.38 1.29 6.59
C LYS A 113 -12.84 2.30 5.56
N GLU A 114 -12.19 3.46 5.49
CA GLU A 114 -12.55 4.55 4.59
C GLU A 114 -12.32 4.21 3.12
N PHE A 115 -11.42 3.26 2.80
CA PHE A 115 -11.15 2.83 1.42
C PHE A 115 -12.03 1.66 0.96
N ARG A 116 -12.61 0.89 1.87
CA ARG A 116 -13.41 -0.31 1.55
C ARG A 116 -14.55 -0.09 0.55
N PRO A 117 -15.21 1.08 0.53
CA PRO A 117 -16.22 1.37 -0.51
C PRO A 117 -15.67 1.39 -1.94
N TYR A 118 -14.36 1.55 -2.11
CA TYR A 118 -13.70 1.65 -3.42
C TYR A 118 -12.96 0.36 -3.82
N ILE A 119 -12.65 -0.52 -2.85
CA ILE A 119 -11.81 -1.71 -3.07
C ILE A 119 -12.64 -2.88 -3.55
N SER A 120 -12.27 -3.44 -4.70
CA SER A 120 -12.88 -4.64 -5.28
C SER A 120 -12.31 -5.92 -4.67
N LEU A 121 -11.00 -5.97 -4.41
CA LEU A 121 -10.30 -7.13 -3.84
C LEU A 121 -9.27 -6.68 -2.81
N GLY A 122 -9.33 -7.25 -1.63
CA GLY A 122 -8.38 -7.01 -0.55
C GLY A 122 -7.38 -8.15 -0.37
N ILE A 123 -6.09 -7.82 -0.31
CA ILE A 123 -5.00 -8.74 -0.02
C ILE A 123 -4.27 -8.26 1.24
N TYR A 124 -4.07 -9.14 2.21
CA TYR A 124 -3.26 -8.85 3.38
C TYR A 124 -1.99 -9.69 3.38
N VAL A 125 -0.82 -9.04 3.44
CA VAL A 125 0.48 -9.72 3.53
C VAL A 125 0.85 -9.89 4.99
N ASP A 126 0.67 -11.13 5.47
CA ASP A 126 0.92 -11.51 6.86
C ASP A 126 2.39 -11.94 7.03
N THR A 127 3.09 -11.22 7.89
CA THR A 127 4.50 -11.49 8.20
C THR A 127 4.72 -11.20 9.68
N PRO A 128 5.44 -12.07 10.41
CA PRO A 128 5.75 -11.82 11.82
C PRO A 128 6.39 -10.46 12.05
N THR A 129 5.95 -9.74 13.07
CA THR A 129 6.35 -8.35 13.34
C THR A 129 7.86 -8.17 13.48
N ASP A 130 8.55 -9.12 14.14
CA ASP A 130 10.01 -9.13 14.27
C ASP A 130 10.73 -9.22 12.91
N THR A 131 10.18 -10.01 12.00
CA THR A 131 10.67 -10.12 10.62
C THR A 131 10.43 -8.84 9.83
N CYS A 132 9.27 -8.22 9.99
CA CYS A 132 8.94 -6.94 9.39
C CYS A 132 9.94 -5.86 9.84
N ILE A 133 10.14 -5.71 11.15
CA ILE A 133 11.07 -4.74 11.74
C ILE A 133 12.49 -4.95 11.22
N ARG A 134 12.97 -6.20 11.26
CA ARG A 134 14.32 -6.55 10.79
C ARG A 134 14.53 -6.19 9.31
N ARG A 135 13.56 -6.53 8.46
CA ARG A 135 13.61 -6.22 7.02
C ARG A 135 13.57 -4.72 6.77
N GLY A 136 12.68 -4.02 7.46
CA GLY A 136 12.51 -2.59 7.29
C GLY A 136 13.70 -1.78 7.78
N ILE A 137 14.22 -2.04 8.96
CA ILE A 137 15.44 -1.41 9.47
C ILE A 137 16.62 -1.70 8.53
N GLY A 138 16.78 -2.96 8.09
CA GLY A 138 17.82 -3.34 7.14
C GLY A 138 17.77 -2.54 5.84
N ARG A 139 16.59 -2.40 5.26
CA ARG A 139 16.35 -1.57 4.06
C ARG A 139 16.69 -0.11 4.30
N ASP A 140 16.20 0.47 5.38
CA ASP A 140 16.36 1.91 5.64
C ASP A 140 17.79 2.29 6.03
N LEU A 141 18.58 1.33 6.56
CA LEU A 141 20.03 1.51 6.76
C LEU A 141 20.82 1.50 5.44
N THR A 142 20.34 0.83 4.41
CA THR A 142 20.96 0.82 3.08
C THR A 142 20.53 1.99 2.21
N ASN A 143 19.32 2.51 2.43
CA ASN A 143 18.83 3.72 1.78
C ASN A 143 19.49 4.94 2.44
N ASN A 144 20.03 5.85 1.65
CA ASN A 144 20.68 7.08 2.17
C ASN A 144 19.63 8.05 2.76
N THR A 145 19.06 7.68 3.91
CA THR A 145 17.98 8.44 4.58
C THR A 145 18.49 9.70 5.29
N GLY A 146 19.81 9.86 5.45
CA GLY A 146 20.42 10.92 6.26
C GLY A 146 20.30 10.71 7.77
N MET A 147 19.77 9.54 8.21
CA MET A 147 19.53 9.22 9.61
C MET A 147 20.58 8.23 10.16
N THR A 148 20.87 8.35 11.46
CA THR A 148 21.69 7.37 12.18
C THR A 148 20.89 6.08 12.43
N LYS A 149 21.58 4.97 12.66
CA LYS A 149 20.95 3.69 13.03
C LYS A 149 20.03 3.82 14.23
N LYS A 150 20.41 4.62 15.25
CA LYS A 150 19.62 4.83 16.46
C LYS A 150 18.29 5.55 16.16
N GLU A 151 18.33 6.54 15.29
CA GLU A 151 17.13 7.27 14.85
C GLU A 151 16.19 6.38 14.03
N ILE A 152 16.73 5.57 13.12
CA ILE A 152 15.95 4.60 12.35
C ILE A 152 15.24 3.61 13.28
N ILE A 153 15.96 3.02 14.26
CA ILE A 153 15.36 2.08 15.22
C ILE A 153 14.23 2.75 15.99
N LYS A 154 14.47 3.95 16.54
CA LYS A 154 13.44 4.70 17.28
C LYS A 154 12.21 5.02 16.45
N LEU A 155 12.40 5.30 15.16
CA LEU A 155 11.33 5.54 14.21
C LEU A 155 10.49 4.28 13.98
N TRP A 156 11.13 3.14 13.79
CA TRP A 156 10.45 1.85 13.63
C TRP A 156 9.65 1.45 14.87
N GLU A 157 10.18 1.71 16.07
CA GLU A 157 9.44 1.51 17.34
C GLU A 157 8.14 2.33 17.34
N LYS A 158 8.19 3.59 16.90
CA LYS A 158 7.00 4.44 16.80
C LYS A 158 6.01 3.91 15.76
N TRP A 159 6.48 3.57 14.55
CA TRP A 159 5.60 3.08 13.48
C TRP A 159 4.89 1.78 13.84
N VAL A 160 5.58 0.85 14.51
CA VAL A 160 4.95 -0.39 14.98
C VAL A 160 3.76 -0.11 15.88
N LEU A 161 3.87 0.86 16.80
CA LEU A 161 2.76 1.24 17.68
C LEU A 161 1.57 1.83 16.88
N GLU A 162 1.84 2.66 15.89
CA GLU A 162 0.80 3.24 15.03
C GLU A 162 0.13 2.17 14.16
N GLU A 163 0.90 1.22 13.62
CA GLU A 163 0.38 0.07 12.89
C GLU A 163 -0.47 -0.85 13.78
N ASP A 164 -0.10 -1.04 15.06
CA ASP A 164 -0.89 -1.81 16.02
C ASP A 164 -2.25 -1.14 16.28
N VAL A 165 -2.27 0.18 16.47
CA VAL A 165 -3.51 0.95 16.62
C VAL A 165 -4.40 0.79 15.37
N TYR A 166 -3.84 0.94 14.17
CA TYR A 166 -4.56 0.72 12.93
C TYR A 166 -5.11 -0.70 12.83
N THR A 167 -4.26 -1.70 13.05
CA THR A 167 -4.63 -3.12 12.93
C THR A 167 -5.75 -3.48 13.89
N HIS A 168 -5.71 -2.97 15.11
CA HIS A 168 -6.76 -3.18 16.10
C HIS A 168 -8.08 -2.49 15.73
N ARG A 169 -8.02 -1.24 15.26
CA ARG A 169 -9.19 -0.44 14.90
C ARG A 169 -9.92 -0.97 13.67
N ASP A 170 -9.16 -1.30 12.61
CA ASP A 170 -9.70 -1.59 11.28
C ASP A 170 -9.76 -3.07 10.95
N ASN A 171 -8.99 -3.90 11.67
CA ASN A 171 -8.89 -5.36 11.44
C ASN A 171 -8.72 -5.73 9.96
N PRO A 172 -7.67 -5.23 9.28
CA PRO A 172 -7.49 -5.37 7.84
C PRO A 172 -7.35 -6.82 7.40
N LYS A 173 -6.68 -7.65 8.21
CA LYS A 173 -6.49 -9.09 7.91
C LYS A 173 -7.81 -9.85 7.84
N ALA A 174 -8.75 -9.57 8.74
CA ALA A 174 -10.07 -10.22 8.72
C ALA A 174 -10.96 -9.72 7.58
N TYR A 175 -10.71 -8.50 7.08
CA TYR A 175 -11.43 -7.93 5.96
C TYR A 175 -10.89 -8.41 4.60
N ALA A 176 -9.63 -8.79 4.53
CA ALA A 176 -8.99 -9.21 3.28
C ALA A 176 -9.66 -10.46 2.69
N ASP A 177 -9.80 -10.49 1.36
CA ASP A 177 -10.26 -11.66 0.61
C ASP A 177 -9.18 -12.74 0.56
N ILE A 178 -7.91 -12.33 0.54
CA ILE A 178 -6.74 -13.20 0.47
C ILE A 178 -5.73 -12.79 1.54
N VAL A 179 -5.23 -13.77 2.28
CA VAL A 179 -4.08 -13.59 3.19
C VAL A 179 -2.89 -14.35 2.63
N VAL A 180 -1.80 -13.61 2.40
CA VAL A 180 -0.54 -14.14 1.86
C VAL A 180 0.51 -14.19 2.96
N ASP A 181 1.20 -15.31 3.10
CA ASP A 181 2.36 -15.44 3.99
C ASP A 181 3.58 -14.75 3.35
N GLY A 182 3.95 -13.57 3.87
CA GLY A 182 5.08 -12.80 3.36
C GLY A 182 6.47 -13.38 3.68
N THR A 183 6.54 -14.57 4.30
CA THR A 183 7.78 -15.31 4.53
C THR A 183 8.03 -16.38 3.48
N ARG A 184 7.04 -16.69 2.64
CA ARG A 184 7.09 -17.72 1.60
C ARG A 184 7.10 -17.13 0.19
N PRO A 185 7.59 -17.88 -0.81
CA PRO A 185 7.48 -17.45 -2.20
C PRO A 185 6.01 -17.24 -2.62
N LEU A 186 5.76 -16.13 -3.33
CA LEU A 186 4.40 -15.73 -3.71
C LEU A 186 3.80 -16.62 -4.80
N GLN A 187 4.64 -17.08 -5.73
CA GLN A 187 4.22 -17.95 -6.84
C GLN A 187 3.49 -19.20 -6.34
N ASP A 188 3.88 -19.69 -5.16
CA ASP A 188 3.30 -20.90 -4.55
C ASP A 188 1.94 -20.61 -3.86
N GLN A 189 1.55 -19.35 -3.71
CA GLN A 189 0.39 -18.94 -2.92
C GLN A 189 -0.73 -18.28 -3.77
N LEU A 190 -0.39 -17.76 -4.93
CA LEU A 190 -1.32 -17.03 -5.80
C LEU A 190 -1.63 -17.77 -7.12
N ALA A 191 -1.02 -18.93 -7.33
CA ALA A 191 -1.21 -19.79 -8.51
C ALA A 191 -2.65 -20.34 -8.65
#